data_29b06f27716d63ac2184b558cec7fe2d
#
_entry.id   29b06f27716d63ac2184b558cec7fe2d
#
_cell.length_a   1.000
_cell.length_b   1.000
_cell.length_c   1.000
_cell.angle_alpha   90.00
_cell.angle_beta   90.00
_cell.angle_gamma   90.00
#
_symmetry.space_group_name_H-M   'P 1'
#
loop_
_entity.id
_entity.type
_entity.pdbx_description
1 polymer ?
#
loop_
_entity_poly.entity_id
_entity_poly.type
_entity_poly.pdbx_seq_one_letter_code
_entity_poly.pdbx_strand_id
1 'polypeptide(L)'
;MNYLKDLKEQFTFDQLLLIFTCFSFTFPFYILGPILLIEFIYLLVSKKAIIALKQTPQIKFLYLFVLISLSISIIHKNILGALATLGIFIVIILMVYYRKHINQSTFEFIIDMLIVLSILWAIYGIYEQFQIYHRLGVDHFTFKVYARRENRLNSVFYNANYYAMMIEFIAVCTVYKFFTVKNNLKISIFYVIVGFLNLFMLYMTGCRAG
;
A
#
# COMPACT_ATOMS: atom_id res chain seq x y z
N MET A 1 -2.02 -7.16 27.01
CA MET A 1 -0.59 -6.77 27.10
C MET A 1 0.37 -7.88 26.65
N ASN A 2 -0.07 -9.13 26.51
CA ASN A 2 0.78 -10.24 26.03
C ASN A 2 1.03 -10.22 24.51
N TYR A 3 0.07 -9.79 23.70
CA TYR A 3 0.16 -9.85 22.23
C TYR A 3 1.34 -9.07 21.62
N LEU A 4 1.68 -7.89 22.18
CA LEU A 4 2.86 -7.12 21.74
C LEU A 4 4.19 -7.77 22.15
N LYS A 5 4.18 -8.57 23.22
CA LYS A 5 5.34 -9.32 23.66
C LYS A 5 5.59 -10.51 22.73
N ASP A 6 4.51 -11.21 22.39
CA ASP A 6 4.54 -12.34 21.45
C ASP A 6 5.02 -11.92 20.05
N LEU A 7 4.60 -10.74 19.55
CA LEU A 7 5.08 -10.18 18.28
C LEU A 7 6.58 -9.87 18.31
N LYS A 8 7.12 -9.35 19.44
CA LYS A 8 8.55 -9.08 19.58
C LYS A 8 9.39 -10.35 19.67
N GLU A 9 8.83 -11.44 20.16
CA GLU A 9 9.49 -12.75 20.18
C GLU A 9 9.48 -13.42 18.80
N GLN A 10 8.44 -13.13 17.99
CA GLN A 10 8.25 -13.72 16.65
C GLN A 10 9.05 -13.00 15.55
N PHE A 11 9.22 -11.68 15.64
CA PHE A 11 9.82 -10.86 14.58
C PHE A 11 11.02 -10.05 15.09
N THR A 12 12.06 -9.97 14.28
CA THR A 12 13.18 -9.06 14.55
C THR A 12 12.74 -7.60 14.40
N PHE A 13 13.50 -6.66 14.97
CA PHE A 13 13.21 -5.23 14.87
C PHE A 13 13.08 -4.76 13.39
N ASP A 14 13.95 -5.25 12.51
CA ASP A 14 13.92 -4.88 11.08
C ASP A 14 12.70 -5.45 10.36
N GLN A 15 12.20 -6.61 10.78
CA GLN A 15 10.95 -7.16 10.30
C GLN A 15 9.73 -6.38 10.81
N LEU A 16 9.73 -5.96 12.06
CA LEU A 16 8.69 -5.09 12.61
C LEU A 16 8.66 -3.73 11.89
N LEU A 17 9.82 -3.19 11.55
CA LEU A 17 9.90 -1.95 10.78
C LEU A 17 9.33 -2.14 9.36
N LEU A 18 9.65 -3.26 8.68
CA LEU A 18 9.05 -3.63 7.40
C LEU A 18 7.52 -3.75 7.49
N ILE A 19 6.99 -4.43 8.50
CA ILE A 19 5.55 -4.56 8.73
C ILE A 19 4.91 -3.19 8.91
N PHE A 20 5.55 -2.30 9.70
CA PHE A 20 5.09 -0.94 9.90
C PHE A 20 5.13 -0.11 8.60
N THR A 21 6.18 -0.26 7.79
CA THR A 21 6.26 0.36 6.45
C THR A 21 5.09 -0.08 5.57
N CYS A 22 4.83 -1.39 5.50
CA CYS A 22 3.69 -1.93 4.73
C CYS A 22 2.34 -1.43 5.26
N PHE A 23 2.18 -1.34 6.58
CA PHE A 23 1.01 -0.73 7.21
C PHE A 23 0.88 0.75 6.85
N SER A 24 1.97 1.49 6.79
CA SER A 24 1.96 2.93 6.48
C SER A 24 1.46 3.25 5.06
N PHE A 25 1.61 2.32 4.09
CA PHE A 25 1.02 2.45 2.76
C PHE A 25 -0.51 2.50 2.76
N THR A 26 -1.16 2.16 3.88
CA THR A 26 -2.61 2.28 4.04
C THR A 26 -3.06 3.70 4.36
N PHE A 27 -2.13 4.61 4.65
CA PHE A 27 -2.43 6.00 4.96
C PHE A 27 -2.36 6.91 3.73
N PRO A 28 -3.04 8.06 3.78
CA PRO A 28 -2.91 9.08 2.76
C PRO A 28 -1.45 9.53 2.57
N PHE A 29 -1.13 9.96 1.36
CA PHE A 29 0.25 10.27 0.95
C PHE A 29 0.95 11.31 1.85
N TYR A 30 0.20 12.26 2.41
CA TYR A 30 0.75 13.28 3.31
C TYR A 30 1.15 12.74 4.70
N ILE A 31 0.68 11.55 5.08
CA ILE A 31 1.13 10.83 6.29
C ILE A 31 2.24 9.83 5.92
N LEU A 32 2.06 9.11 4.82
CA LEU A 32 3.03 8.13 4.33
C LEU A 32 4.41 8.76 4.07
N GLY A 33 4.45 9.92 3.40
CA GLY A 33 5.71 10.58 3.05
C GLY A 33 6.63 10.87 4.25
N PRO A 34 6.16 11.53 5.31
CA PRO A 34 6.92 11.72 6.55
C PRO A 34 7.39 10.42 7.20
N ILE A 35 6.55 9.37 7.23
CA ILE A 35 6.92 8.07 7.79
C ILE A 35 8.10 7.48 7.02
N LEU A 36 8.02 7.39 5.70
CA LEU A 36 9.09 6.86 4.87
C LEU A 36 10.39 7.68 4.99
N LEU A 37 10.27 9.00 5.15
CA LEU A 37 11.42 9.87 5.36
C LEU A 37 12.10 9.59 6.71
N ILE A 38 11.33 9.43 7.78
CA ILE A 38 11.86 9.08 9.12
C ILE A 38 12.57 7.73 9.09
N GLU A 39 11.95 6.72 8.47
CA GLU A 39 12.57 5.40 8.29
C GLU A 39 13.87 5.49 7.48
N PHE A 40 13.85 6.24 6.40
CA PHE A 40 15.05 6.46 5.58
C PHE A 40 16.18 7.11 6.37
N ILE A 41 15.89 8.17 7.15
CA ILE A 41 16.88 8.84 8.02
C ILE A 41 17.43 7.84 9.03
N TYR A 42 16.58 7.04 9.68
CA TYR A 42 17.00 5.99 10.58
C TYR A 42 17.98 5.00 9.92
N LEU A 43 17.67 4.53 8.70
CA LEU A 43 18.52 3.61 7.96
C LEU A 43 19.85 4.25 7.51
N LEU A 44 19.85 5.56 7.25
CA LEU A 44 21.09 6.30 6.94
C LEU A 44 21.98 6.46 8.18
N VAL A 45 21.42 6.93 9.29
CA VAL A 45 22.15 7.13 10.55
C VAL A 45 22.74 5.82 11.07
N SER A 46 21.98 4.73 10.99
CA SER A 46 22.43 3.38 11.35
C SER A 46 23.37 2.74 10.32
N LYS A 47 23.70 3.43 9.23
CA LYS A 47 24.51 2.94 8.09
C LYS A 47 23.94 1.72 7.36
N LYS A 48 22.76 1.24 7.75
CA LYS A 48 22.10 0.06 7.17
C LYS A 48 21.76 0.28 5.69
N ALA A 49 21.25 1.47 5.33
CA ALA A 49 20.97 1.84 3.93
C ALA A 49 22.25 1.79 3.07
N ILE A 50 23.35 2.34 3.54
CA ILE A 50 24.63 2.38 2.82
C ILE A 50 25.16 0.96 2.57
N ILE A 51 25.07 0.09 3.58
CA ILE A 51 25.50 -1.31 3.46
C ILE A 51 24.61 -2.04 2.45
N ALA A 52 23.28 -1.86 2.50
CA ALA A 52 22.35 -2.47 1.58
C ALA A 52 22.62 -2.04 0.13
N LEU A 53 22.87 -0.75 -0.11
CA LEU A 53 23.17 -0.21 -1.43
C LEU A 53 24.49 -0.78 -1.99
N LYS A 54 25.56 -0.82 -1.18
CA LYS A 54 26.86 -1.38 -1.59
C LYS A 54 26.78 -2.85 -1.99
N GLN A 55 25.86 -3.60 -1.40
CA GLN A 55 25.66 -5.03 -1.68
C GLN A 55 24.66 -5.29 -2.82
N THR A 56 24.06 -4.22 -3.41
CA THR A 56 23.08 -4.36 -4.47
C THR A 56 23.79 -4.34 -5.81
N PRO A 57 23.68 -5.40 -6.63
CA PRO A 57 24.19 -5.39 -7.98
C PRO A 57 23.49 -4.30 -8.79
N GLN A 58 24.23 -3.69 -9.70
CA GLN A 58 23.69 -2.70 -10.65
C GLN A 58 23.20 -1.38 -10.01
N ILE A 59 23.54 -1.08 -8.76
CA ILE A 59 23.17 0.15 -8.06
C ILE A 59 23.52 1.43 -8.86
N LYS A 60 24.56 1.37 -9.72
CA LYS A 60 24.94 2.46 -10.62
C LYS A 60 23.80 2.92 -11.55
N PHE A 61 22.92 2.01 -11.99
CA PHE A 61 21.77 2.37 -12.81
C PHE A 61 20.72 3.17 -12.03
N LEU A 62 20.54 2.87 -10.75
CA LEU A 62 19.67 3.67 -9.87
C LEU A 62 20.22 5.09 -9.72
N TYR A 63 21.52 5.23 -9.46
CA TYR A 63 22.14 6.56 -9.37
C TYR A 63 22.04 7.32 -10.68
N LEU A 64 22.26 6.65 -11.80
CA LEU A 64 22.12 7.27 -13.12
C LEU A 64 20.68 7.73 -13.38
N PHE A 65 19.69 6.90 -13.05
CA PHE A 65 18.27 7.27 -13.17
C PHE A 65 17.94 8.51 -12.32
N VAL A 66 18.35 8.53 -11.04
CA VAL A 66 18.10 9.66 -10.15
C VAL A 66 18.79 10.93 -10.66
N LEU A 67 20.05 10.81 -11.10
CA LEU A 67 20.81 11.95 -11.62
C LEU A 67 20.15 12.55 -12.87
N ILE A 68 19.76 11.72 -13.85
CA ILE A 68 19.06 12.18 -15.04
C ILE A 68 17.72 12.82 -14.70
N SER A 69 16.90 12.17 -13.88
CA SER A 69 15.57 12.66 -13.52
C SER A 69 15.63 13.97 -12.75
N LEU A 70 16.57 14.11 -11.81
CA LEU A 70 16.79 15.37 -11.09
C LEU A 70 17.30 16.47 -12.03
N SER A 71 18.24 16.17 -12.91
CA SER A 71 18.75 17.15 -13.88
C SER A 71 17.65 17.69 -14.78
N ILE A 72 16.79 16.81 -15.32
CA ILE A 72 15.64 17.20 -16.14
C ILE A 72 14.67 18.06 -15.30
N SER A 73 14.37 17.65 -14.08
CA SER A 73 13.47 18.40 -13.20
C SER A 73 13.99 19.80 -12.88
N ILE A 74 15.30 19.95 -12.67
CA ILE A 74 15.95 21.25 -12.40
C ILE A 74 15.91 22.13 -13.65
N ILE A 75 16.28 21.60 -14.82
CA ILE A 75 16.27 22.33 -16.10
C ILE A 75 14.87 22.89 -16.39
N HIS A 76 13.85 22.09 -16.18
CA HIS A 76 12.45 22.49 -16.40
C HIS A 76 11.80 23.20 -15.21
N LYS A 77 12.56 23.55 -14.15
CA LYS A 77 12.06 24.17 -12.91
C LYS A 77 10.87 23.43 -12.30
N ASN A 78 10.83 22.10 -12.48
CA ASN A 78 9.75 21.24 -11.98
C ASN A 78 10.08 20.71 -10.58
N ILE A 79 9.75 21.51 -9.56
CA ILE A 79 9.98 21.15 -8.14
C ILE A 79 9.25 19.86 -7.77
N LEU A 80 8.01 19.67 -8.24
CA LEU A 80 7.25 18.45 -7.96
C LEU A 80 7.90 17.21 -8.56
N GLY A 81 8.45 17.32 -9.76
CA GLY A 81 9.22 16.25 -10.40
C GLY A 81 10.49 15.88 -9.62
N ALA A 82 11.21 16.90 -9.11
CA ALA A 82 12.38 16.67 -8.27
C ALA A 82 12.01 15.96 -6.95
N LEU A 83 10.96 16.42 -6.25
CA LEU A 83 10.47 15.78 -5.02
C LEU A 83 9.98 14.36 -5.27
N ALA A 84 9.26 14.11 -6.36
CA ALA A 84 8.84 12.76 -6.76
C ALA A 84 10.03 11.83 -7.01
N THR A 85 11.07 12.32 -7.70
CA THR A 85 12.31 11.55 -7.93
C THR A 85 13.00 11.18 -6.62
N LEU A 86 13.11 12.11 -5.67
CA LEU A 86 13.66 11.84 -4.34
C LEU A 86 12.79 10.85 -3.55
N GLY A 87 11.47 10.98 -3.62
CA GLY A 87 10.54 10.04 -2.99
C GLY A 87 10.71 8.62 -3.54
N ILE A 88 10.77 8.46 -4.86
CA ILE A 88 11.02 7.17 -5.51
C ILE A 88 12.37 6.58 -5.07
N PHE A 89 13.42 7.42 -5.01
CA PHE A 89 14.74 6.99 -4.54
C PHE A 89 14.71 6.46 -3.10
N ILE A 90 14.02 7.16 -2.19
CA ILE A 90 13.80 6.70 -0.80
C ILE A 90 13.11 5.34 -0.78
N VAL A 91 11.99 5.20 -1.48
CA VAL A 91 11.23 3.94 -1.55
C VAL A 91 12.10 2.79 -2.05
N ILE A 92 12.86 3.01 -3.12
CA ILE A 92 13.76 1.97 -3.66
C ILE A 92 14.82 1.55 -2.63
N ILE A 93 15.41 2.50 -1.90
CA ILE A 93 16.39 2.18 -0.84
C ILE A 93 15.74 1.34 0.27
N LEU A 94 14.54 1.70 0.71
CA LEU A 94 13.79 0.94 1.69
C LEU A 94 13.50 -0.48 1.18
N MET A 95 13.03 -0.63 -0.06
CA MET A 95 12.78 -1.94 -0.67
C MET A 95 14.05 -2.80 -0.76
N VAL A 96 15.19 -2.22 -1.17
CA VAL A 96 16.48 -2.91 -1.24
C VAL A 96 16.91 -3.39 0.15
N TYR A 97 16.71 -2.58 1.16
CA TYR A 97 17.02 -2.95 2.54
C TYR A 97 16.10 -4.07 3.03
N TYR A 98 14.79 -3.91 2.92
CA TYR A 98 13.81 -4.85 3.45
C TYR A 98 13.80 -6.20 2.72
N ARG A 99 14.20 -6.25 1.46
CA ARG A 99 14.34 -7.51 0.71
C ARG A 99 15.14 -8.58 1.46
N LYS A 100 16.10 -8.17 2.33
CA LYS A 100 16.96 -9.10 3.09
C LYS A 100 16.30 -9.57 4.39
N HIS A 101 15.30 -8.86 4.86
CA HIS A 101 14.64 -9.11 6.14
C HIS A 101 13.29 -9.80 5.99
N ILE A 102 12.76 -9.88 4.75
CA ILE A 102 11.53 -10.61 4.46
C ILE A 102 11.80 -12.10 4.47
N ASN A 103 11.07 -12.83 5.30
CA ASN A 103 10.99 -14.29 5.29
C ASN A 103 9.52 -14.71 5.08
N GLN A 104 9.26 -16.02 4.94
CA GLN A 104 7.93 -16.53 4.69
C GLN A 104 6.92 -16.09 5.77
N SER A 105 7.30 -16.17 7.05
CA SER A 105 6.42 -15.78 8.16
C SER A 105 6.05 -14.29 8.13
N THR A 106 7.04 -13.40 7.89
CA THR A 106 6.81 -11.96 7.76
C THR A 106 5.95 -11.64 6.56
N PHE A 107 6.20 -12.30 5.42
CA PHE A 107 5.41 -12.14 4.20
C PHE A 107 3.95 -12.52 4.41
N GLU A 108 3.70 -13.71 4.97
CA GLU A 108 2.35 -14.18 5.28
C GLU A 108 1.62 -13.24 6.25
N PHE A 109 2.31 -12.76 7.29
CA PHE A 109 1.75 -11.81 8.24
C PHE A 109 1.35 -10.49 7.58
N ILE A 110 2.21 -9.94 6.70
CA ILE A 110 1.91 -8.69 5.96
C ILE A 110 0.67 -8.88 5.08
N ILE A 111 0.58 -9.99 4.35
CA ILE A 111 -0.57 -10.28 3.50
C ILE A 111 -1.85 -10.36 4.35
N ASP A 112 -1.83 -11.12 5.44
CA ASP A 112 -3.00 -11.26 6.29
C ASP A 112 -3.43 -9.92 6.91
N MET A 113 -2.47 -9.12 7.36
CA MET A 113 -2.71 -7.77 7.87
C MET A 113 -3.40 -6.89 6.80
N LEU A 114 -2.90 -6.88 5.57
CA LEU A 114 -3.45 -6.07 4.50
C LEU A 114 -4.86 -6.54 4.09
N ILE A 115 -5.10 -7.86 4.05
CA ILE A 115 -6.42 -8.42 3.77
C ILE A 115 -7.43 -8.00 4.86
N VAL A 116 -7.04 -8.05 6.13
CA VAL A 116 -7.90 -7.59 7.24
C VAL A 116 -8.16 -6.09 7.15
N LEU A 117 -7.14 -5.29 6.87
CA LEU A 117 -7.29 -3.84 6.67
C LEU A 117 -8.23 -3.51 5.51
N SER A 118 -8.22 -4.29 4.44
CA SER A 118 -9.11 -4.06 3.30
C SER A 118 -10.59 -4.17 3.67
N ILE A 119 -10.93 -4.98 4.66
CA ILE A 119 -12.31 -5.06 5.19
C ILE A 119 -12.68 -3.73 5.86
N LEU A 120 -11.76 -3.15 6.65
CA LEU A 120 -11.99 -1.84 7.29
C LEU A 120 -12.15 -0.73 6.25
N TRP A 121 -11.34 -0.77 5.18
CA TRP A 121 -11.47 0.18 4.07
C TRP A 121 -12.79 0.02 3.34
N ALA A 122 -13.26 -1.21 3.15
CA ALA A 122 -14.54 -1.48 2.54
C ALA A 122 -15.71 -0.98 3.41
N ILE A 123 -15.65 -1.17 4.73
CA ILE A 123 -16.65 -0.65 5.66
C ILE A 123 -16.72 0.88 5.57
N TYR A 124 -15.57 1.55 5.61
CA TYR A 124 -15.53 3.00 5.45
C TYR A 124 -16.01 3.46 4.07
N GLY A 125 -15.66 2.72 3.02
CA GLY A 125 -16.13 2.98 1.66
C GLY A 125 -17.66 2.84 1.53
N ILE A 126 -18.27 1.84 2.17
CA ILE A 126 -19.72 1.70 2.23
C ILE A 126 -20.35 2.91 2.94
N TYR A 127 -19.76 3.37 4.06
CA TYR A 127 -20.23 4.57 4.74
C TYR A 127 -20.14 5.81 3.84
N GLU A 128 -19.01 6.02 3.13
CA GLU A 128 -18.86 7.09 2.14
C GLU A 128 -19.91 7.02 1.03
N GLN A 129 -20.24 5.80 0.60
CA GLN A 129 -21.30 5.56 -0.40
C GLN A 129 -22.65 6.08 0.08
N PHE A 130 -23.05 5.77 1.32
CA PHE A 130 -24.29 6.28 1.87
C PHE A 130 -24.30 7.81 1.93
N GLN A 131 -23.20 8.45 2.26
CA GLN A 131 -23.09 9.91 2.24
C GLN A 131 -23.25 10.48 0.82
N ILE A 132 -22.64 9.85 -0.20
CA ILE A 132 -22.78 10.27 -1.59
C ILE A 132 -24.25 10.17 -2.03
N TYR A 133 -24.92 9.09 -1.71
CA TYR A 133 -26.33 8.88 -2.08
C TYR A 133 -27.23 9.91 -1.39
N HIS A 134 -27.07 10.12 -0.09
CA HIS A 134 -27.81 11.14 0.64
C HIS A 134 -27.62 12.54 0.05
N ARG A 135 -26.39 12.91 -0.30
CA ARG A 135 -26.08 14.20 -0.93
C ARG A 135 -26.74 14.37 -2.31
N LEU A 136 -26.90 13.30 -3.05
CA LEU A 136 -27.47 13.31 -4.40
C LEU A 136 -29.00 13.11 -4.42
N GLY A 137 -29.63 12.85 -3.27
CA GLY A 137 -31.06 12.55 -3.17
C GLY A 137 -31.44 11.25 -3.90
N VAL A 138 -30.53 10.25 -3.90
CA VAL A 138 -30.77 8.96 -4.57
C VAL A 138 -31.17 7.93 -3.53
N ASP A 139 -32.41 7.41 -3.64
CA ASP A 139 -32.99 6.48 -2.67
C ASP A 139 -32.73 5.00 -3.01
N HIS A 140 -32.15 4.72 -4.17
CA HIS A 140 -31.88 3.35 -4.60
C HIS A 140 -30.46 3.22 -5.19
N PHE A 141 -29.93 1.99 -5.11
CA PHE A 141 -28.62 1.68 -5.65
C PHE A 141 -28.60 1.86 -7.18
N THR A 142 -27.69 2.69 -7.68
CA THR A 142 -27.47 2.89 -9.11
C THR A 142 -25.99 3.11 -9.43
N PHE A 143 -25.49 2.36 -10.41
CA PHE A 143 -24.11 2.48 -10.88
C PHE A 143 -23.79 3.79 -11.61
N LYS A 144 -24.83 4.47 -12.15
CA LYS A 144 -24.65 5.73 -12.87
C LYS A 144 -24.05 6.85 -11.99
N VAL A 145 -24.22 6.76 -10.69
CA VAL A 145 -23.66 7.72 -9.72
C VAL A 145 -22.12 7.79 -9.82
N TYR A 146 -21.46 6.66 -10.00
CA TYR A 146 -19.98 6.56 -10.04
C TYR A 146 -19.37 6.91 -11.40
N ALA A 147 -20.19 7.15 -12.43
CA ALA A 147 -19.71 7.62 -13.72
C ALA A 147 -19.10 9.03 -13.64
N ARG A 148 -19.49 9.83 -12.62
CA ARG A 148 -18.96 11.18 -12.40
C ARG A 148 -17.76 11.12 -11.46
N ARG A 149 -16.66 11.81 -11.83
CA ARG A 149 -15.42 11.83 -11.09
C ARG A 149 -15.58 12.25 -9.61
N GLU A 150 -16.46 13.18 -9.34
CA GLU A 150 -16.76 13.73 -8.01
C GLU A 150 -17.47 12.75 -7.07
N ASN A 151 -18.08 11.70 -7.61
CA ASN A 151 -18.83 10.70 -6.85
C ASN A 151 -18.10 9.37 -6.74
N ARG A 152 -16.82 9.31 -7.11
CA ARG A 152 -16.01 8.11 -6.98
C ARG A 152 -15.71 7.81 -5.52
N LEU A 153 -15.70 6.53 -5.19
CA LEU A 153 -15.36 6.06 -3.86
C LEU A 153 -13.86 6.21 -3.59
N ASN A 154 -13.51 6.94 -2.55
CA ASN A 154 -12.11 7.21 -2.17
C ASN A 154 -11.67 6.39 -0.95
N SER A 155 -12.63 6.00 -0.10
CA SER A 155 -12.38 5.37 1.19
C SER A 155 -11.38 6.19 2.04
N VAL A 156 -10.57 5.53 2.86
CA VAL A 156 -9.57 6.15 3.74
C VAL A 156 -8.43 6.83 2.98
N PHE A 157 -8.30 6.59 1.67
CA PHE A 157 -7.16 7.08 0.86
C PHE A 157 -7.37 8.49 0.30
N TYR A 158 -8.58 9.03 0.36
CA TYR A 158 -8.95 10.33 -0.24
C TYR A 158 -8.63 10.44 -1.73
N ASN A 159 -8.41 9.30 -2.41
CA ASN A 159 -8.09 9.21 -3.83
C ASN A 159 -8.57 7.87 -4.39
N ALA A 160 -9.57 7.91 -5.29
CA ALA A 160 -10.17 6.72 -5.87
C ALA A 160 -9.18 5.84 -6.66
N ASN A 161 -8.21 6.45 -7.35
CA ASN A 161 -7.22 5.68 -8.12
C ASN A 161 -6.24 4.96 -7.17
N TYR A 162 -5.84 5.62 -6.07
CA TYR A 162 -4.97 4.98 -5.09
C TYR A 162 -5.69 3.85 -4.36
N TYR A 163 -6.97 4.08 -4.00
CA TYR A 163 -7.80 3.03 -3.42
C TYR A 163 -7.96 1.84 -4.36
N ALA A 164 -8.26 2.08 -5.66
CA ALA A 164 -8.36 1.02 -6.66
C ALA A 164 -7.06 0.19 -6.76
N MET A 165 -5.90 0.86 -6.87
CA MET A 165 -4.59 0.19 -6.92
C MET A 165 -4.34 -0.69 -5.69
N MET A 166 -4.70 -0.21 -4.50
CA MET A 166 -4.55 -1.01 -3.27
C MET A 166 -5.48 -2.22 -3.26
N ILE A 167 -6.73 -2.07 -3.73
CA ILE A 167 -7.68 -3.19 -3.83
C ILE A 167 -7.21 -4.23 -4.85
N GLU A 168 -6.69 -3.81 -6.00
CA GLU A 168 -6.14 -4.72 -7.01
C GLU A 168 -5.00 -5.56 -6.43
N PHE A 169 -4.09 -4.93 -5.69
CA PHE A 169 -3.03 -5.64 -4.99
C PHE A 169 -3.58 -6.63 -3.96
N ILE A 170 -4.57 -6.22 -3.14
CA ILE A 170 -5.22 -7.09 -2.16
C ILE A 170 -5.96 -8.26 -2.84
N ALA A 171 -6.58 -8.05 -3.98
CA ALA A 171 -7.23 -9.12 -4.73
C ALA A 171 -6.24 -10.22 -5.09
N VAL A 172 -5.04 -9.87 -5.57
CA VAL A 172 -3.96 -10.84 -5.85
C VAL A 172 -3.54 -11.56 -4.56
N CYS A 173 -3.35 -10.84 -3.45
CA CYS A 173 -3.02 -11.43 -2.16
C CYS A 173 -4.10 -12.40 -1.67
N THR A 174 -5.37 -12.05 -1.86
CA THR A 174 -6.52 -12.88 -1.47
C THR A 174 -6.57 -14.17 -2.28
N VAL A 175 -6.32 -14.11 -3.59
CA VAL A 175 -6.22 -15.29 -4.46
C VAL A 175 -5.05 -16.17 -4.02
N TYR A 176 -3.87 -15.60 -3.74
CA TYR A 176 -2.73 -16.34 -3.21
C TYR A 176 -3.10 -17.10 -1.92
N LYS A 177 -3.72 -16.43 -0.95
CA LYS A 177 -4.14 -17.05 0.32
C LYS A 177 -5.20 -18.12 0.12
N PHE A 178 -6.16 -17.92 -0.76
CA PHE A 178 -7.16 -18.93 -1.10
C PHE A 178 -6.50 -20.25 -1.55
N PHE A 179 -5.48 -20.18 -2.41
CA PHE A 179 -4.78 -21.38 -2.88
C PHE A 179 -3.85 -22.00 -1.85
N THR A 180 -3.27 -21.24 -0.95
CA THR A 180 -2.38 -21.75 0.11
C THR A 180 -3.13 -22.45 1.23
N VAL A 181 -4.37 -22.03 1.53
CA VAL A 181 -5.17 -22.51 2.68
C VAL A 181 -6.33 -23.42 2.24
N LYS A 182 -6.30 -23.94 1.03
CA LYS A 182 -7.39 -24.76 0.42
C LYS A 182 -7.86 -25.97 1.25
N ASN A 183 -7.07 -26.44 2.21
CA ASN A 183 -7.43 -27.57 3.07
C ASN A 183 -8.36 -27.17 4.24
N ASN A 184 -8.62 -25.88 4.46
CA ASN A 184 -9.53 -25.38 5.49
C ASN A 184 -10.69 -24.62 4.84
N LEU A 185 -11.80 -25.32 4.65
CA LEU A 185 -12.98 -24.77 3.96
C LEU A 185 -13.45 -23.42 4.56
N LYS A 186 -13.47 -23.29 5.90
CA LYS A 186 -13.92 -22.04 6.56
C LYS A 186 -13.03 -20.85 6.19
N ILE A 187 -11.73 -21.06 6.20
CA ILE A 187 -10.77 -20.00 5.86
C ILE A 187 -10.82 -19.71 4.35
N SER A 188 -10.97 -20.72 3.52
CA SER A 188 -11.12 -20.54 2.07
C SER A 188 -12.37 -19.72 1.74
N ILE A 189 -13.51 -20.00 2.38
CA ILE A 189 -14.75 -19.23 2.23
C ILE A 189 -14.53 -17.76 2.65
N PHE A 190 -13.82 -17.52 3.76
CA PHE A 190 -13.48 -16.17 4.20
C PHE A 190 -12.74 -15.39 3.11
N TYR A 191 -11.69 -15.97 2.49
CA TYR A 191 -10.96 -15.29 1.41
C TYR A 191 -11.83 -15.05 0.16
N VAL A 192 -12.73 -15.96 -0.17
CA VAL A 192 -13.69 -15.77 -1.27
C VAL A 192 -14.59 -14.58 -0.99
N ILE A 193 -15.18 -14.48 0.22
CA ILE A 193 -16.04 -13.37 0.61
C ILE A 193 -15.28 -12.04 0.57
N VAL A 194 -14.07 -11.99 1.12
CA VAL A 194 -13.22 -10.78 1.11
C VAL A 194 -12.82 -10.41 -0.33
N GLY A 195 -12.52 -11.40 -1.18
CA GLY A 195 -12.23 -11.17 -2.58
C GLY A 195 -13.41 -10.52 -3.32
N PHE A 196 -14.63 -11.03 -3.16
CA PHE A 196 -15.84 -10.44 -3.74
C PHE A 196 -16.12 -9.04 -3.19
N LEU A 197 -15.95 -8.82 -1.89
CA LEU A 197 -16.09 -7.50 -1.26
C LEU A 197 -15.14 -6.49 -1.90
N ASN A 198 -13.86 -6.85 -2.04
CA ASN A 198 -12.86 -5.98 -2.66
C ASN A 198 -13.15 -5.71 -4.15
N LEU A 199 -13.57 -6.71 -4.92
CA LEU A 199 -13.99 -6.52 -6.31
C LEU A 199 -15.20 -5.57 -6.43
N PHE A 200 -16.16 -5.70 -5.52
CA PHE A 200 -17.29 -4.77 -5.45
C PHE A 200 -16.81 -3.33 -5.14
N MET A 201 -15.91 -3.15 -4.18
CA MET A 201 -15.33 -1.84 -3.88
C MET A 201 -14.53 -1.28 -5.05
N LEU A 202 -13.75 -2.11 -5.76
CA LEU A 202 -13.03 -1.71 -6.96
C LEU A 202 -13.96 -1.14 -8.02
N TYR A 203 -15.07 -1.82 -8.26
CA TYR A 203 -16.10 -1.33 -9.18
C TYR A 203 -16.63 0.05 -8.76
N MET A 204 -16.88 0.25 -7.46
CA MET A 204 -17.40 1.50 -6.90
C MET A 204 -16.40 2.68 -6.96
N THR A 205 -15.11 2.43 -7.08
CA THR A 205 -14.12 3.51 -7.30
C THR A 205 -14.32 4.18 -8.65
N GLY A 206 -15.02 3.54 -9.60
CA GLY A 206 -15.18 4.03 -10.97
C GLY A 206 -13.84 4.26 -11.66
N CYS A 207 -12.76 3.62 -11.16
CA CYS A 207 -11.45 3.67 -11.78
C CYS A 207 -11.51 2.85 -13.06
N ARG A 208 -11.30 3.52 -14.19
CA ARG A 208 -11.12 2.83 -15.47
C ARG A 208 -9.64 2.51 -15.55
N ALA A 209 -9.29 1.23 -15.48
CA ALA A 209 -8.00 0.78 -15.95
C ALA A 209 -7.87 1.25 -17.40
N GLY A 210 -6.94 2.18 -17.64
CA GLY A 210 -6.69 2.70 -18.97
C GLY A 210 -6.08 1.64 -19.88
#